data_cf484170a1c83dffb1f6d35ca7c60ca1
#
_entry.id   cf484170a1c83dffb1f6d35ca7c60ca1
#
_cell.length_a   1.000
_cell.length_b   1.000
_cell.length_c   1.000
_cell.angle_alpha   90.00
_cell.angle_beta   90.00
_cell.angle_gamma   90.00
#
_symmetry.space_group_name_H-M   'P 1'
#
loop_
_entity.id
_entity.type
_entity.pdbx_description
1 polymer ?
#
loop_
_entity_poly.entity_id
_entity_poly.type
_entity_poly.pdbx_seq_one_letter_code
_entity_poly.pdbx_strand_id
1 'polypeptide(L)'
;MCPNLDATLEISSDLTLTRNDEVISFINRNLEPSRGYHKFMRVLPHLLRARPQAQVVVLGGDSVSYGVAPAGGGSWKQLYIDEVRGDISDADWARVHFLGRVTYDRFLSLLQISRAHIYLSYPFVLSWSLMEAMSAGAAIVASDTAPVREVMRNGETGILVDFFDEDALLSQLIRLLKDAALRARLGGAARRQIRQFYDLKTICLPQQLRWVDALGHLGAKPALVNGPVQM
;
A
#
# COMPACT_ATOMS: atom_id res chain seq x y z
N MET A 1 14.33 6.70 3.20
CA MET A 1 13.67 7.04 4.49
C MET A 1 14.39 6.29 5.60
N CYS A 2 14.69 6.95 6.74
CA CYS A 2 15.21 6.24 7.92
C CYS A 2 14.05 5.67 8.75
N PRO A 3 14.16 4.47 9.35
CA PRO A 3 13.14 4.00 10.29
C PRO A 3 13.13 4.95 11.49
N ASN A 4 11.97 5.51 11.80
CA ASN A 4 11.75 6.16 13.07
C ASN A 4 11.25 5.10 14.05
N LEU A 5 12.09 4.72 15.01
CA LEU A 5 11.76 3.71 16.02
C LEU A 5 10.73 4.25 17.03
N ASP A 6 10.67 5.56 17.17
CA ASP A 6 9.75 6.26 18.08
C ASP A 6 8.49 6.76 17.36
N ALA A 7 8.22 6.24 16.14
CA ALA A 7 7.02 6.60 15.41
C ALA A 7 5.77 6.25 16.20
N THR A 8 4.83 7.18 16.25
CA THR A 8 3.52 7.02 16.88
C THR A 8 2.43 7.53 15.96
N LEU A 9 1.22 7.04 16.15
CA LEU A 9 0.03 7.50 15.42
C LEU A 9 -1.10 7.78 16.41
N GLU A 10 -1.45 9.02 16.57
CA GLU A 10 -2.64 9.43 17.30
C GLU A 10 -3.89 9.06 16.48
N ILE A 11 -4.76 8.26 17.08
CA ILE A 11 -6.07 7.88 16.51
C ILE A 11 -7.16 8.81 17.04
N SER A 12 -7.14 9.06 18.33
CA SER A 12 -8.03 9.97 19.05
C SER A 12 -7.29 10.62 20.24
N SER A 13 -7.94 11.52 20.98
CA SER A 13 -7.38 12.10 22.21
C SER A 13 -6.91 11.05 23.23
N ASP A 14 -7.54 9.87 23.23
CA ASP A 14 -7.35 8.84 24.25
C ASP A 14 -6.61 7.62 23.72
N LEU A 15 -6.31 7.57 22.41
CA LEU A 15 -5.65 6.42 21.78
C LEU A 15 -4.52 6.86 20.84
N THR A 16 -3.31 6.51 21.23
CA THR A 16 -2.10 6.64 20.39
C THR A 16 -1.48 5.26 20.18
N LEU A 17 -1.33 4.86 18.93
CA LEU A 17 -0.71 3.60 18.54
C LEU A 17 0.78 3.75 18.32
N THR A 18 1.51 2.69 18.66
CA THR A 18 2.98 2.60 18.59
C THR A 18 3.40 1.28 17.94
N ARG A 19 4.68 1.04 17.80
CA ARG A 19 5.24 -0.25 17.33
C ARG A 19 4.98 -1.42 18.28
N ASN A 20 4.67 -1.14 19.54
CA ASN A 20 4.36 -2.17 20.52
C ASN A 20 2.96 -2.74 20.33
N ASP A 21 2.09 -1.98 19.68
CA ASP A 21 0.73 -2.41 19.36
C ASP A 21 0.72 -3.34 18.15
N GLU A 22 -0.33 -4.15 18.04
CA GLU A 22 -0.51 -5.04 16.89
C GLU A 22 -1.26 -4.29 15.78
N VAL A 23 -0.56 -3.38 15.09
CA VAL A 23 -1.14 -2.53 14.07
C VAL A 23 -1.16 -3.24 12.72
N ILE A 24 -2.34 -3.29 12.11
CA ILE A 24 -2.57 -3.73 10.73
C ILE A 24 -3.00 -2.51 9.93
N SER A 25 -2.33 -2.23 8.81
CA SER A 25 -2.68 -1.10 7.96
C SER A 25 -3.20 -1.53 6.59
N PHE A 26 -4.25 -0.85 6.14
CA PHE A 26 -4.77 -0.91 4.78
C PHE A 26 -4.85 0.51 4.23
N ILE A 27 -4.18 0.79 3.13
CA ILE A 27 -4.02 2.16 2.63
C ILE A 27 -4.31 2.22 1.13
N ASN A 28 -5.26 3.07 0.76
CA ASN A 28 -5.57 3.38 -0.63
C ASN A 28 -5.92 4.86 -0.82
N ARG A 29 -5.88 5.33 -2.06
CA ARG A 29 -6.33 6.69 -2.39
C ARG A 29 -7.82 6.87 -2.09
N ASN A 30 -8.62 5.90 -2.55
CA ASN A 30 -10.04 5.76 -2.25
C ASN A 30 -10.32 4.28 -1.95
N LEU A 31 -11.32 4.03 -1.09
CA LEU A 31 -11.70 2.68 -0.64
C LEU A 31 -12.66 2.05 -1.67
N GLU A 32 -12.10 1.46 -2.72
CA GLU A 32 -12.83 0.93 -3.88
C GLU A 32 -12.43 -0.51 -4.23
N PRO A 33 -13.27 -1.28 -4.95
CA PRO A 33 -13.04 -2.69 -5.27
C PRO A 33 -11.75 -2.94 -6.06
N SER A 34 -11.39 -2.05 -7.00
CA SER A 34 -10.18 -2.17 -7.83
C SER A 34 -8.89 -2.24 -7.01
N ARG A 35 -8.92 -1.71 -5.80
CA ARG A 35 -7.83 -1.74 -4.82
C ARG A 35 -8.05 -2.74 -3.68
N GLY A 36 -8.93 -3.73 -3.89
CA GLY A 36 -9.13 -4.84 -2.99
C GLY A 36 -9.82 -4.51 -1.67
N TYR A 37 -10.44 -3.32 -1.54
CA TYR A 37 -11.12 -2.94 -0.29
C TYR A 37 -12.20 -3.94 0.11
N HIS A 38 -13.00 -4.43 -0.85
CA HIS A 38 -14.02 -5.46 -0.61
C HIS A 38 -13.42 -6.78 -0.09
N LYS A 39 -12.27 -7.19 -0.62
CA LYS A 39 -11.56 -8.40 -0.17
C LYS A 39 -11.07 -8.26 1.26
N PHE A 40 -10.46 -7.13 1.56
CA PHE A 40 -10.02 -6.81 2.91
C PHE A 40 -11.19 -6.78 3.90
N MET A 41 -12.30 -6.13 3.55
CA MET A 41 -13.48 -6.05 4.43
C MET A 41 -14.08 -7.43 4.74
N ARG A 42 -14.16 -8.33 3.76
CA ARG A 42 -14.67 -9.70 3.97
C ARG A 42 -13.77 -10.55 4.86
N VAL A 43 -12.47 -10.32 4.83
CA VAL A 43 -11.51 -10.99 5.72
C VAL A 43 -11.53 -10.41 7.14
N LEU A 44 -11.93 -9.16 7.30
CA LEU A 44 -11.85 -8.40 8.56
C LEU A 44 -12.54 -9.09 9.76
N PRO A 45 -13.77 -9.64 9.68
CA PRO A 45 -14.41 -10.33 10.81
C PRO A 45 -13.59 -11.50 11.33
N HIS A 46 -13.02 -12.29 10.42
CA HIS A 46 -12.19 -13.45 10.75
C HIS A 46 -10.84 -13.03 11.34
N LEU A 47 -10.24 -11.98 10.82
CA LEU A 47 -8.99 -11.43 11.30
C LEU A 47 -9.12 -10.89 12.73
N LEU A 48 -10.16 -10.13 13.02
CA LEU A 48 -10.43 -9.56 14.35
C LEU A 48 -10.67 -10.65 15.40
N ARG A 49 -11.41 -11.72 15.05
CA ARG A 49 -11.59 -12.89 15.91
C ARG A 49 -10.29 -13.64 16.18
N ALA A 50 -9.48 -13.82 15.14
CA ALA A 50 -8.19 -14.54 15.27
C ALA A 50 -7.11 -13.72 16.00
N ARG A 51 -7.24 -12.40 16.04
CA ARG A 51 -6.28 -11.46 16.62
C ARG A 51 -6.96 -10.43 17.54
N PRO A 52 -7.34 -10.80 18.77
CA PRO A 52 -8.10 -9.92 19.67
C PRO A 52 -7.36 -8.63 20.09
N GLN A 53 -6.04 -8.57 19.93
CA GLN A 53 -5.22 -7.39 20.26
C GLN A 53 -4.95 -6.50 19.04
N ALA A 54 -5.33 -6.93 17.83
CA ALA A 54 -5.05 -6.18 16.63
C ALA A 54 -5.83 -4.86 16.58
N GLN A 55 -5.12 -3.80 16.19
CA GLN A 55 -5.67 -2.49 15.84
C GLN A 55 -5.60 -2.33 14.32
N VAL A 56 -6.72 -2.17 13.68
CA VAL A 56 -6.82 -2.07 12.23
C VAL A 56 -6.98 -0.61 11.82
N VAL A 57 -6.03 -0.08 11.08
CA VAL A 57 -6.06 1.32 10.62
C VAL A 57 -6.22 1.37 9.10
N VAL A 58 -7.30 2.02 8.67
CA VAL A 58 -7.70 2.14 7.27
C VAL A 58 -7.56 3.59 6.81
N LEU A 59 -6.71 3.84 5.82
CA LEU A 59 -6.59 5.13 5.16
C LEU A 59 -7.18 5.07 3.75
N GLY A 60 -7.97 6.07 3.41
CA GLY A 60 -8.53 6.23 2.07
C GLY A 60 -9.75 7.12 2.07
N GLY A 61 -9.98 7.79 0.95
CA GLY A 61 -11.19 8.62 0.74
C GLY A 61 -12.39 7.76 0.35
N ASP A 62 -13.55 8.40 0.33
CA ASP A 62 -14.85 7.76 0.02
C ASP A 62 -15.28 7.98 -1.45
N SER A 63 -14.47 8.68 -2.25
CA SER A 63 -14.74 8.92 -3.66
C SER A 63 -14.25 7.77 -4.55
N VAL A 64 -14.53 7.85 -5.84
CA VAL A 64 -14.07 6.89 -6.86
C VAL A 64 -12.86 7.46 -7.58
N SER A 65 -11.83 6.62 -7.83
CA SER A 65 -10.63 7.00 -8.59
C SER A 65 -10.66 6.48 -10.02
N TYR A 66 -10.92 5.20 -10.20
CA TYR A 66 -10.70 4.49 -11.46
C TYR A 66 -11.90 3.66 -11.91
N GLY A 67 -12.88 3.47 -11.06
CA GLY A 67 -14.09 2.71 -11.36
C GLY A 67 -15.32 3.59 -11.50
N VAL A 68 -16.47 3.00 -11.27
CA VAL A 68 -17.76 3.67 -11.17
C VAL A 68 -18.26 3.64 -9.73
N ALA A 69 -19.12 4.56 -9.36
CA ALA A 69 -19.78 4.55 -8.06
C ALA A 69 -20.73 3.32 -7.93
N PRO A 70 -21.08 2.90 -6.71
CA PRO A 70 -22.07 1.85 -6.51
C PRO A 70 -23.40 2.20 -7.21
N ALA A 71 -24.02 1.21 -7.86
CA ALA A 71 -25.26 1.43 -8.61
C ALA A 71 -26.42 1.94 -7.74
N GLY A 72 -26.43 1.59 -6.44
CA GLY A 72 -27.41 2.07 -5.45
C GLY A 72 -27.12 3.45 -4.85
N GLY A 73 -26.10 4.16 -5.32
CA GLY A 73 -25.60 5.38 -4.71
C GLY A 73 -24.71 5.14 -3.48
N GLY A 74 -24.31 6.22 -2.80
CA GLY A 74 -23.42 6.15 -1.64
C GLY A 74 -21.96 5.89 -2.03
N SER A 75 -21.18 5.34 -1.10
CA SER A 75 -19.77 5.04 -1.30
C SER A 75 -19.47 3.54 -1.20
N TRP A 76 -18.43 3.07 -1.91
CA TRP A 76 -17.92 1.71 -1.76
C TRP A 76 -17.49 1.40 -0.32
N LYS A 77 -16.96 2.41 0.38
CA LYS A 77 -16.59 2.27 1.79
C LYS A 77 -17.80 1.84 2.62
N GLN A 78 -18.90 2.59 2.54
CA GLN A 78 -20.11 2.33 3.35
C GLN A 78 -20.74 0.99 2.94
N LEU A 79 -20.83 0.70 1.65
CA LEU A 79 -21.42 -0.54 1.16
C LEU A 79 -20.72 -1.77 1.78
N TYR A 80 -19.39 -1.82 1.82
CA TYR A 80 -18.66 -2.95 2.39
C TYR A 80 -18.57 -2.92 3.91
N ILE A 81 -18.72 -1.76 4.55
CA ILE A 81 -18.97 -1.69 6.00
C ILE A 81 -20.30 -2.36 6.32
N ASP A 82 -21.37 -2.00 5.63
CA ASP A 82 -22.72 -2.55 5.85
C ASP A 82 -22.76 -4.06 5.59
N GLU A 83 -22.01 -4.55 4.57
CA GLU A 83 -21.90 -5.97 4.25
C GLU A 83 -21.35 -6.80 5.42
N VAL A 84 -20.35 -6.30 6.16
CA VAL A 84 -19.64 -7.09 7.18
C VAL A 84 -19.95 -6.70 8.62
N ARG A 85 -20.59 -5.53 8.84
CA ARG A 85 -20.77 -4.99 10.18
C ARG A 85 -21.55 -5.91 11.12
N GLY A 86 -22.52 -6.64 10.59
CA GLY A 86 -23.32 -7.61 11.36
C GLY A 86 -22.52 -8.80 11.89
N ASP A 87 -21.38 -9.12 11.27
CA ASP A 87 -20.51 -10.24 11.64
C ASP A 87 -19.41 -9.85 12.64
N ILE A 88 -19.35 -8.57 13.05
CA ILE A 88 -18.31 -8.02 13.93
C ILE A 88 -18.99 -7.46 15.20
N SER A 89 -18.54 -7.93 16.36
CA SER A 89 -19.01 -7.39 17.66
C SER A 89 -18.65 -5.91 17.81
N ASP A 90 -19.38 -5.16 18.64
CA ASP A 90 -19.06 -3.75 18.90
C ASP A 90 -17.68 -3.57 19.53
N ALA A 91 -17.26 -4.51 20.39
CA ALA A 91 -15.92 -4.52 20.99
C ALA A 91 -14.83 -4.72 19.94
N ASP A 92 -15.05 -5.58 18.94
CA ASP A 92 -14.11 -5.81 17.84
C ASP A 92 -14.11 -4.63 16.87
N TRP A 93 -15.29 -4.06 16.58
CA TRP A 93 -15.41 -2.90 15.71
C TRP A 93 -14.72 -1.65 16.27
N ALA A 94 -14.70 -1.47 17.58
CA ALA A 94 -13.98 -0.39 18.25
C ALA A 94 -12.46 -0.39 17.97
N ARG A 95 -11.91 -1.51 17.45
CA ARG A 95 -10.50 -1.65 17.06
C ARG A 95 -10.25 -1.38 15.56
N VAL A 96 -11.27 -0.91 14.83
CA VAL A 96 -11.18 -0.60 13.39
C VAL A 96 -11.30 0.92 13.20
N HIS A 97 -10.22 1.52 12.75
CA HIS A 97 -10.07 2.98 12.70
C HIS A 97 -10.00 3.47 11.25
N PHE A 98 -11.04 4.13 10.78
CA PHE A 98 -11.09 4.77 9.48
C PHE A 98 -10.68 6.24 9.61
N LEU A 99 -9.47 6.58 9.19
CA LEU A 99 -8.93 7.94 9.35
C LEU A 99 -9.11 8.82 8.10
N GLY A 100 -9.70 8.28 7.04
CA GLY A 100 -9.86 9.03 5.81
C GLY A 100 -8.53 9.39 5.16
N ARG A 101 -8.40 10.62 4.68
CA ARG A 101 -7.15 11.17 4.16
C ARG A 101 -6.39 11.86 5.28
N VAL A 102 -5.12 11.53 5.42
CA VAL A 102 -4.24 12.08 6.46
C VAL A 102 -3.07 12.84 5.83
N THR A 103 -2.33 13.59 6.64
CA THR A 103 -1.06 14.22 6.22
C THR A 103 -0.01 13.15 5.91
N TYR A 104 1.00 13.51 5.12
CA TYR A 104 2.06 12.58 4.73
C TYR A 104 2.85 12.03 5.94
N ASP A 105 3.08 12.84 6.95
CA ASP A 105 3.76 12.42 8.17
C ASP A 105 2.97 11.35 8.94
N ARG A 106 1.64 11.50 9.05
CA ARG A 106 0.78 10.49 9.66
C ARG A 106 0.73 9.20 8.84
N PHE A 107 0.71 9.31 7.52
CA PHE A 107 0.82 8.16 6.62
C PHE A 107 2.15 7.42 6.83
N LEU A 108 3.27 8.13 6.91
CA LEU A 108 4.57 7.53 7.19
C LEU A 108 4.64 6.90 8.58
N SER A 109 4.11 7.57 9.59
CA SER A 109 4.02 7.01 10.95
C SER A 109 3.26 5.69 10.95
N LEU A 110 2.10 5.62 10.27
CA LEU A 110 1.33 4.37 10.17
C LEU A 110 2.15 3.25 9.55
N LEU A 111 2.83 3.49 8.41
CA LEU A 111 3.66 2.46 7.78
C LEU A 111 4.79 1.98 8.70
N GLN A 112 5.37 2.86 9.51
CA GLN A 112 6.48 2.55 10.40
C GLN A 112 6.07 1.77 11.65
N ILE A 113 4.84 1.94 12.13
CA ILE A 113 4.32 1.20 13.29
C ILE A 113 3.60 -0.09 12.88
N SER A 114 3.27 -0.27 11.60
CA SER A 114 2.49 -1.42 11.12
C SER A 114 3.26 -2.73 11.27
N ARG A 115 2.66 -3.70 11.97
CA ARG A 115 3.16 -5.09 12.00
C ARG A 115 2.83 -5.85 10.72
N ALA A 116 1.73 -5.54 10.08
CA ALA A 116 1.37 -6.04 8.76
C ALA A 116 0.73 -4.93 7.94
N HIS A 117 1.23 -4.73 6.72
CA HIS A 117 0.63 -3.83 5.74
C HIS A 117 -0.04 -4.64 4.65
N ILE A 118 -1.29 -4.32 4.33
CA ILE A 118 -2.07 -4.98 3.29
C ILE A 118 -2.07 -4.11 2.05
N TYR A 119 -1.55 -4.65 0.94
CA TYR A 119 -1.57 -4.00 -0.36
C TYR A 119 -2.30 -4.86 -1.38
N LEU A 120 -3.55 -4.56 -1.65
CA LEU A 120 -4.35 -5.28 -2.65
C LEU A 120 -4.58 -4.40 -3.87
N SER A 121 -4.45 -4.97 -5.04
CA SER A 121 -4.76 -4.33 -6.31
C SER A 121 -5.14 -5.40 -7.32
N TYR A 122 -6.25 -5.23 -8.00
CA TYR A 122 -6.51 -5.90 -9.27
C TYR A 122 -5.37 -5.58 -10.25
N PRO A 123 -5.08 -6.41 -11.29
CA PRO A 123 -4.05 -6.08 -12.27
C PRO A 123 -4.24 -4.67 -12.85
N PHE A 124 -3.42 -3.75 -12.37
CA PHE A 124 -3.45 -2.32 -12.69
C PHE A 124 -2.09 -1.71 -12.34
N VAL A 125 -1.88 -0.42 -12.61
CA VAL A 125 -0.61 0.24 -12.32
C VAL A 125 -0.23 0.15 -10.84
N LEU A 126 1.06 -0.04 -10.60
CA LEU A 126 1.65 -0.05 -9.27
C LEU A 126 1.40 1.29 -8.55
N SER A 127 0.98 1.23 -7.29
CA SER A 127 0.85 2.43 -6.47
C SER A 127 2.17 2.80 -5.81
N TRP A 128 2.45 4.09 -5.71
CA TRP A 128 3.58 4.61 -4.94
C TRP A 128 3.57 4.13 -3.48
N SER A 129 2.38 3.95 -2.89
CA SER A 129 2.23 3.50 -1.50
C SER A 129 2.89 2.14 -1.22
N LEU A 130 2.95 1.23 -2.21
CA LEU A 130 3.68 -0.03 -2.04
C LEU A 130 5.18 0.22 -1.88
N MET A 131 5.77 1.05 -2.73
CA MET A 131 7.19 1.36 -2.67
C MET A 131 7.55 2.13 -1.39
N GLU A 132 6.65 3.00 -0.93
CA GLU A 132 6.80 3.72 0.34
C GLU A 132 6.71 2.76 1.54
N ALA A 133 5.77 1.80 1.52
CA ALA A 133 5.67 0.76 2.55
C ALA A 133 6.93 -0.12 2.58
N MET A 134 7.45 -0.55 1.42
CA MET A 134 8.72 -1.25 1.31
C MET A 134 9.89 -0.40 1.83
N SER A 135 9.94 0.89 1.49
CA SER A 135 10.97 1.83 1.96
C SER A 135 10.91 2.06 3.48
N ALA A 136 9.72 2.06 4.06
CA ALA A 136 9.52 2.12 5.50
C ALA A 136 9.96 0.82 6.22
N GLY A 137 10.12 -0.28 5.49
CA GLY A 137 10.44 -1.60 6.03
C GLY A 137 9.23 -2.31 6.63
N ALA A 138 8.03 -1.99 6.19
CA ALA A 138 6.82 -2.69 6.59
C ALA A 138 6.84 -4.14 6.10
N ALA A 139 6.29 -5.06 6.91
CA ALA A 139 6.02 -6.42 6.45
C ALA A 139 4.71 -6.42 5.67
N ILE A 140 4.74 -6.84 4.40
CA ILE A 140 3.65 -6.62 3.45
C ILE A 140 3.07 -7.95 2.99
N VAL A 141 1.72 -8.03 2.98
CA VAL A 141 0.97 -9.00 2.18
C VAL A 141 0.37 -8.26 1.00
N ALA A 142 0.68 -8.67 -0.22
CA ALA A 142 0.27 -8.00 -1.43
C ALA A 142 -0.39 -8.96 -2.44
N SER A 143 -1.19 -8.40 -3.35
CA SER A 143 -1.73 -9.16 -4.48
C SER A 143 -0.62 -9.67 -5.40
N ASP A 144 -0.70 -10.94 -5.80
CA ASP A 144 0.21 -11.55 -6.75
C ASP A 144 -0.15 -11.17 -8.19
N THR A 145 0.18 -9.93 -8.57
CA THR A 145 -0.06 -9.37 -9.90
C THR A 145 1.26 -8.97 -10.58
N ALA A 146 1.25 -8.93 -11.91
CA ALA A 146 2.47 -8.62 -12.68
C ALA A 146 3.16 -7.31 -12.23
N PRO A 147 2.46 -6.17 -12.05
CA PRO A 147 3.10 -4.95 -11.56
C PRO A 147 3.72 -5.07 -10.16
N VAL A 148 3.10 -5.86 -9.28
CA VAL A 148 3.64 -6.09 -7.93
C VAL A 148 4.90 -6.95 -7.99
N ARG A 149 4.93 -7.99 -8.83
CA ARG A 149 6.10 -8.85 -9.03
C ARG A 149 7.32 -8.12 -9.59
N GLU A 150 7.14 -6.98 -10.25
CA GLU A 150 8.26 -6.14 -10.72
C GLU A 150 9.10 -5.59 -9.56
N VAL A 151 8.45 -5.29 -8.44
CA VAL A 151 9.09 -4.65 -7.27
C VAL A 151 9.13 -5.52 -6.02
N MET A 152 8.39 -6.63 -5.98
CA MET A 152 8.30 -7.49 -4.80
C MET A 152 8.50 -8.96 -5.17
N ARG A 153 9.28 -9.68 -4.34
CA ARG A 153 9.54 -11.11 -4.48
C ARG A 153 8.87 -11.86 -3.33
N ASN A 154 8.04 -12.84 -3.71
CA ASN A 154 7.32 -13.66 -2.73
C ASN A 154 8.27 -14.40 -1.79
N GLY A 155 8.02 -14.28 -0.48
CA GLY A 155 8.81 -14.90 0.58
C GLY A 155 10.17 -14.25 0.84
N GLU A 156 10.61 -13.27 0.01
CA GLU A 156 11.87 -12.55 0.18
C GLU A 156 11.66 -11.11 0.67
N THR A 157 10.85 -10.33 -0.04
CA THR A 157 10.60 -8.91 0.26
C THR A 157 9.16 -8.61 0.64
N GLY A 158 8.31 -9.62 0.69
CA GLY A 158 6.92 -9.58 1.10
C GLY A 158 6.28 -10.94 0.86
N ILE A 159 4.99 -11.05 1.12
CA ILE A 159 4.19 -12.23 0.83
C ILE A 159 3.20 -11.87 -0.28
N LEU A 160 3.17 -12.67 -1.33
CA LEU A 160 2.22 -12.51 -2.43
C LEU A 160 1.10 -13.54 -2.30
N VAL A 161 -0.15 -13.09 -2.48
CA VAL A 161 -1.35 -13.91 -2.45
C VAL A 161 -2.21 -13.62 -3.68
N ASP A 162 -2.95 -14.60 -4.16
CA ASP A 162 -3.95 -14.36 -5.21
C ASP A 162 -4.95 -13.31 -4.72
N PHE A 163 -5.27 -12.35 -5.59
CA PHE A 163 -6.23 -11.27 -5.27
C PHE A 163 -7.61 -11.80 -4.89
N PHE A 164 -7.99 -12.97 -5.42
CA PHE A 164 -9.30 -13.58 -5.19
C PHE A 164 -9.31 -14.58 -4.03
N ASP A 165 -8.14 -14.94 -3.48
CA ASP A 165 -8.02 -15.92 -2.40
C ASP A 165 -8.02 -15.22 -1.02
N GLU A 166 -9.22 -15.09 -0.44
CA GLU A 166 -9.41 -14.47 0.88
C GLU A 166 -8.84 -15.33 2.01
N ASP A 167 -8.86 -16.65 1.88
CA ASP A 167 -8.32 -17.59 2.88
C ASP A 167 -6.78 -17.49 2.92
N ALA A 168 -6.13 -17.43 1.77
CA ALA A 168 -4.70 -17.19 1.70
C ALA A 168 -4.34 -15.82 2.30
N LEU A 169 -5.09 -14.76 1.99
CA LEU A 169 -4.89 -13.43 2.59
C LEU A 169 -4.95 -13.49 4.12
N LEU A 170 -6.01 -14.10 4.67
CA LEU A 170 -6.20 -14.23 6.11
C LEU A 170 -5.07 -15.03 6.76
N SER A 171 -4.73 -16.19 6.19
CA SER A 171 -3.70 -17.08 6.74
C SER A 171 -2.33 -16.42 6.78
N GLN A 172 -1.95 -15.70 5.70
CA GLN A 172 -0.65 -15.01 5.63
C GLN A 172 -0.60 -13.78 6.54
N LEU A 173 -1.70 -13.05 6.72
CA LEU A 173 -1.78 -11.98 7.72
C LEU A 173 -1.57 -12.50 9.12
N ILE A 174 -2.29 -13.56 9.51
CA ILE A 174 -2.13 -14.20 10.83
C ILE A 174 -0.69 -14.69 11.03
N ARG A 175 -0.09 -15.30 10.00
CA ARG A 175 1.31 -15.74 10.03
C ARG A 175 2.26 -14.57 10.30
N LEU A 176 2.13 -13.45 9.56
CA LEU A 176 2.96 -12.26 9.76
C LEU A 176 2.80 -11.70 11.17
N LEU A 177 1.59 -11.64 11.69
CA LEU A 177 1.33 -11.09 13.02
C LEU A 177 1.95 -11.93 14.14
N LYS A 178 2.04 -13.26 13.95
CA LYS A 178 2.62 -14.20 14.91
C LYS A 178 4.14 -14.28 14.86
N ASP A 179 4.76 -14.02 13.70
CA ASP A 179 6.20 -14.26 13.47
C ASP A 179 6.99 -12.94 13.33
N ALA A 180 7.56 -12.49 14.44
CA ALA A 180 8.37 -11.26 14.47
C ALA A 180 9.66 -11.37 13.63
N ALA A 181 10.28 -12.56 13.59
CA ALA A 181 11.50 -12.78 12.82
C ALA A 181 11.20 -12.71 11.31
N LEU A 182 10.08 -13.30 10.88
CA LEU A 182 9.61 -13.21 9.50
C LEU A 182 9.36 -11.74 9.11
N ARG A 183 8.66 -10.97 9.95
CA ARG A 183 8.42 -9.54 9.71
C ARG A 183 9.72 -8.76 9.53
N ALA A 184 10.66 -8.93 10.45
CA ALA A 184 11.95 -8.25 10.41
C ALA A 184 12.75 -8.62 9.15
N ARG A 185 12.75 -9.89 8.77
CA ARG A 185 13.44 -10.39 7.57
C ARG A 185 12.84 -9.81 6.29
N LEU A 186 11.51 -9.91 6.11
CA LEU A 186 10.83 -9.43 4.91
C LEU A 186 10.91 -7.90 4.78
N GLY A 187 10.58 -7.17 5.83
CA GLY A 187 10.62 -5.70 5.82
C GLY A 187 12.04 -5.16 5.62
N GLY A 188 13.03 -5.78 6.26
CA GLY A 188 14.44 -5.43 6.07
C GLY A 188 14.92 -5.68 4.64
N ALA A 189 14.53 -6.79 4.02
CA ALA A 189 14.86 -7.11 2.63
C ALA A 189 14.15 -6.16 1.65
N ALA A 190 12.85 -5.90 1.84
CA ALA A 190 12.09 -4.94 1.05
C ALA A 190 12.74 -3.57 1.03
N ARG A 191 13.13 -3.06 2.20
CA ARG A 191 13.80 -1.78 2.32
C ARG A 191 15.15 -1.73 1.61
N ARG A 192 15.97 -2.77 1.75
CA ARG A 192 17.26 -2.85 1.04
C ARG A 192 17.05 -2.80 -0.47
N GLN A 193 16.08 -3.55 -1.00
CA GLN A 193 15.75 -3.57 -2.42
C GLN A 193 15.34 -2.20 -2.94
N ILE A 194 14.42 -1.49 -2.24
CA ILE A 194 14.00 -0.15 -2.65
C ILE A 194 15.17 0.83 -2.67
N ARG A 195 16.02 0.80 -1.66
CA ARG A 195 17.21 1.68 -1.62
C ARG A 195 18.22 1.36 -2.73
N GLN A 196 18.36 0.11 -3.08
CA GLN A 196 19.33 -0.32 -4.09
C GLN A 196 18.87 0.00 -5.52
N PHE A 197 17.56 -0.09 -5.81
CA PHE A 197 17.07 -0.01 -7.20
C PHE A 197 16.17 1.20 -7.49
N TYR A 198 15.62 1.84 -6.45
CA TYR A 198 14.60 2.87 -6.60
C TYR A 198 14.87 4.14 -5.76
N ASP A 199 16.08 4.31 -5.22
CA ASP A 199 16.41 5.54 -4.51
C ASP A 199 16.32 6.74 -5.48
N LEU A 200 15.50 7.73 -5.11
CA LEU A 200 15.21 8.87 -5.98
C LEU A 200 16.47 9.65 -6.35
N LYS A 201 17.32 9.93 -5.36
CA LYS A 201 18.46 10.81 -5.56
C LYS A 201 19.64 10.14 -6.26
N THR A 202 19.90 8.87 -5.91
CA THR A 202 21.11 8.17 -6.36
C THR A 202 20.85 7.27 -7.57
N ILE A 203 19.61 6.85 -7.82
CA ILE A 203 19.24 5.92 -8.89
C ILE A 203 18.27 6.53 -9.89
N CYS A 204 17.04 6.90 -9.45
CA CYS A 204 15.99 7.26 -10.39
C CYS A 204 16.25 8.60 -11.08
N LEU A 205 16.56 9.65 -10.33
CA LEU A 205 16.79 10.99 -10.89
C LEU A 205 17.97 11.03 -11.87
N PRO A 206 19.15 10.44 -11.59
CA PRO A 206 20.24 10.36 -12.57
C PRO A 206 19.87 9.61 -13.84
N GLN A 207 19.04 8.57 -13.74
CA GLN A 207 18.56 7.85 -14.92
C GLN A 207 17.58 8.69 -15.75
N GLN A 208 16.65 9.37 -15.10
CA GLN A 208 15.69 10.24 -15.77
C GLN A 208 16.39 11.40 -16.50
N LEU A 209 17.37 12.03 -15.85
CA LEU A 209 18.17 13.09 -16.49
C LEU A 209 18.91 12.60 -17.73
N ARG A 210 19.53 11.40 -17.66
CA ARG A 210 20.16 10.79 -18.84
C ARG A 210 19.18 10.54 -19.99
N TRP A 211 17.94 10.14 -19.69
CA TRP A 211 16.90 9.98 -20.73
C TRP A 211 16.52 11.30 -21.36
N VAL A 212 16.35 12.36 -20.56
CA VAL A 212 16.06 13.71 -21.07
C VAL A 212 17.19 14.20 -21.97
N ASP A 213 18.44 14.05 -21.56
CA ASP A 213 19.62 14.44 -22.34
C ASP A 213 19.67 13.66 -23.67
N ALA A 214 19.48 12.34 -23.63
CA ALA A 214 19.46 11.51 -24.83
C ALA A 214 18.34 11.91 -25.81
N LEU A 215 17.15 12.24 -25.34
CA LEU A 215 16.04 12.73 -26.15
C LEU A 215 16.31 14.11 -26.73
N GLY A 216 16.98 15.00 -25.98
CA GLY A 216 17.43 16.31 -26.45
C GLY A 216 18.36 16.20 -27.66
N HIS A 217 19.29 15.22 -27.64
CA HIS A 217 20.17 14.94 -28.77
C HIS A 217 19.47 14.31 -29.98
N LEU A 218 18.41 13.52 -29.76
CA LEU A 218 17.57 12.95 -30.84
C LEU A 218 16.63 13.97 -31.49
N GLY A 219 16.27 15.04 -30.76
CA GLY A 219 15.34 16.08 -31.18
C GLY A 219 15.98 17.21 -31.98
N ALA A 220 17.30 17.24 -32.19
CA ALA A 220 17.94 18.19 -33.08
C ALA A 220 17.50 17.85 -34.52
N LYS A 221 16.43 18.50 -35.01
CA LYS A 221 16.06 18.44 -36.43
C LYS A 221 17.32 18.82 -37.24
N PRO A 222 17.70 18.02 -38.27
CA PRO A 222 18.70 18.49 -39.23
C PRO A 222 18.23 19.83 -39.77
N ALA A 223 19.10 20.82 -39.77
CA ALA A 223 18.80 22.13 -40.30
C ALA A 223 18.20 21.94 -41.72
N LEU A 224 16.99 22.47 -41.93
CA LEU A 224 16.42 22.51 -43.26
C LEU A 224 17.41 23.28 -44.12
N VAL A 225 18.13 22.55 -44.98
CA VAL A 225 18.93 23.17 -46.04
C VAL A 225 17.95 23.82 -46.99
N ASN A 226 17.74 25.13 -46.84
CA ASN A 226 17.07 25.96 -47.81
C ASN A 226 17.91 26.00 -49.06
N GLY A 227 17.79 25.01 -49.92
CA GLY A 227 18.31 25.11 -51.28
C GLY A 227 17.43 26.10 -52.07
N PRO A 228 18.00 26.95 -52.92
CA PRO A 228 17.23 27.87 -53.75
C PRO A 228 16.36 27.04 -54.73
N VAL A 229 15.07 27.33 -54.72
CA VAL A 229 14.15 26.90 -55.79
C VAL A 229 14.57 27.62 -57.06
N GLN A 230 15.23 26.91 -57.99
CA GLN A 230 15.37 27.42 -59.36
C GLN A 230 14.04 27.25 -60.11
N MET A 231 13.52 28.37 -60.58
CA MET A 231 12.36 28.40 -61.50
C MET A 231 12.72 27.86 -62.89
#